data_00c07ff7dcefaa0969dc39c585f98c7c
#
_entry.id   00c07ff7dcefaa0969dc39c585f98c7c
#
_cell.length_a   1.000
_cell.length_b   1.000
_cell.length_c   1.000
_cell.angle_alpha   90.00
_cell.angle_beta   90.00
_cell.angle_gamma   90.00
#
_symmetry.space_group_name_H-M   'P 1'
#
loop_
_entity.id
_entity.type
_entity.pdbx_description
1 polymer ?
#
loop_
_entity_poly.entity_id
_entity_poly.type
_entity_poly.pdbx_seq_one_letter_code
_entity_poly.pdbx_strand_id
1 'polypeptide(L)'
;LLRLATVSNINPTMKRDGLAWIMEFRQQPIAPTTVIDVTPQPNSPMGARLFLSITEPGNAIVLTDPAIGDTLVVVPVIPLGYGIAQTHDYPQARILASSQGLVIQPRADDLRVRPLRQGVEVTNASGLQISPVAAALAADAKLGDGLMIRSLTRLFDLDRWRQANLDTFEENKWKYQMAAATASSSGQEKARMDVARFYFANGFGAEALGVLKIVAENRPEIAETEEFRGLRGAINVLMARYDDAREDLHHESLDKNDEARFWRATLQAYEGDLYGAAADLRRMAAITRPYPRALKIPLETLIADAAIQLGDIKQANRYLEAMRADNPNPAQSSEIDYVEGRLLELSGDFDGAVGKWEEVQEGPHRPSRAKAAVARTELLLKLKQIDDFEAIIELEKLRFAWRGGEFEFELLRRLGDLYVAVGDYRNGLRTMRQAATHFRDN
;
A
#
# COMPACT_ATOMS: atom_id res chain seq x y z
N LEU A 1 13.47 24.64 -36.78
CA LEU A 1 13.21 24.75 -35.33
C LEU A 1 13.15 26.23 -34.96
N LEU A 2 12.02 26.70 -34.43
CA LEU A 2 11.91 28.03 -33.83
C LEU A 2 12.01 27.89 -32.31
N ARG A 3 12.99 28.54 -31.70
CA ARG A 3 13.19 28.58 -30.26
C ARG A 3 12.99 29.99 -29.76
N LEU A 4 12.08 30.14 -28.83
CA LEU A 4 11.76 31.42 -28.19
C LEU A 4 11.94 31.30 -26.69
N ALA A 5 12.73 32.22 -26.12
CA ALA A 5 12.82 32.35 -24.68
C ALA A 5 11.59 33.13 -24.16
N THR A 6 10.88 32.55 -23.23
CA THR A 6 9.74 33.20 -22.56
C THR A 6 10.02 33.38 -21.07
N VAL A 7 9.36 34.36 -20.45
CA VAL A 7 9.39 34.52 -19.00
C VAL A 7 8.58 33.39 -18.37
N SER A 8 8.87 33.02 -17.13
CA SER A 8 8.14 31.97 -16.39
C SER A 8 6.63 32.23 -16.47
N ASN A 9 5.88 31.16 -16.76
CA ASN A 9 4.42 31.13 -16.94
C ASN A 9 3.85 31.87 -18.17
N ILE A 10 4.69 32.33 -19.10
CA ILE A 10 4.24 32.80 -20.40
C ILE A 10 4.45 31.67 -21.41
N ASN A 11 3.36 31.01 -21.80
CA ASN A 11 3.36 29.86 -22.68
C ASN A 11 2.61 30.15 -23.98
N PRO A 12 3.05 29.58 -25.12
CA PRO A 12 2.39 29.76 -26.39
C PRO A 12 1.10 28.96 -26.48
N THR A 13 0.09 29.55 -27.05
CA THR A 13 -1.05 28.85 -27.64
C THR A 13 -1.00 28.98 -29.15
N MET A 14 -1.40 27.93 -29.86
CA MET A 14 -1.48 27.95 -31.31
C MET A 14 -2.91 27.81 -31.77
N LYS A 15 -3.31 28.64 -32.71
CA LYS A 15 -4.59 28.51 -33.44
C LYS A 15 -4.35 28.64 -34.92
N ARG A 16 -5.18 27.97 -35.71
CA ARG A 16 -5.16 28.08 -37.14
C ARG A 16 -6.27 29.05 -37.61
N ASP A 17 -5.92 29.99 -38.45
CA ASP A 17 -6.86 30.91 -39.10
C ASP A 17 -6.61 30.85 -40.59
N GLY A 18 -7.46 30.13 -41.31
CA GLY A 18 -7.29 29.81 -42.73
C GLY A 18 -5.98 29.07 -43.03
N LEU A 19 -5.07 29.73 -43.76
CA LEU A 19 -3.75 29.22 -44.10
C LEU A 19 -2.66 29.71 -43.11
N ALA A 20 -2.98 30.61 -42.18
CA ALA A 20 -2.04 31.15 -41.22
C ALA A 20 -2.10 30.37 -39.90
N TRP A 21 -0.93 30.23 -39.27
CA TRP A 21 -0.82 29.79 -37.90
C TRP A 21 -0.51 30.99 -37.01
N ILE A 22 -1.40 31.24 -36.04
CA ILE A 22 -1.24 32.33 -35.09
C ILE A 22 -0.73 31.75 -33.77
N MET A 23 0.43 32.21 -33.31
CA MET A 23 0.99 31.87 -32.02
C MET A 23 0.80 33.05 -31.08
N GLU A 24 0.05 32.84 -30.00
CA GLU A 24 -0.20 33.85 -28.97
C GLU A 24 0.52 33.45 -27.70
N PHE A 25 1.27 34.35 -27.09
CA PHE A 25 1.95 34.15 -25.79
C PHE A 25 1.09 34.74 -24.68
N ARG A 26 0.64 33.88 -23.76
CA ARG A 26 -0.22 34.28 -22.64
C ARG A 26 0.34 33.80 -21.32
N GLN A 27 -0.01 34.48 -20.23
CA GLN A 27 0.29 34.03 -18.89
C GLN A 27 -0.63 32.86 -18.54
N GLN A 28 -0.18 31.65 -18.78
CA GLN A 28 -0.92 30.41 -18.53
C GLN A 28 0.06 29.26 -18.33
N PRO A 29 -0.31 28.22 -17.55
CA PRO A 29 0.50 27.00 -17.48
C PRO A 29 0.51 26.29 -18.82
N ILE A 30 1.56 25.48 -19.11
CA ILE A 30 1.54 24.53 -20.21
C ILE A 30 0.51 23.46 -19.86
N ALA A 31 -0.66 23.53 -20.48
CA ALA A 31 -1.71 22.56 -20.26
C ALA A 31 -2.36 22.19 -21.59
N PRO A 32 -2.38 20.91 -21.95
CA PRO A 32 -3.14 20.45 -23.10
C PRO A 32 -4.65 20.50 -22.81
N THR A 33 -5.47 20.69 -23.84
CA THR A 33 -6.93 20.59 -23.71
C THR A 33 -7.37 19.14 -23.51
N THR A 34 -6.66 18.20 -24.14
CA THR A 34 -6.85 16.76 -23.98
C THR A 34 -5.52 16.12 -23.60
N VAL A 35 -5.51 15.46 -22.46
CA VAL A 35 -4.30 14.83 -21.94
C VAL A 35 -4.05 13.51 -22.64
N ILE A 36 -2.81 13.31 -23.09
CA ILE A 36 -2.33 12.04 -23.62
C ILE A 36 -1.76 11.24 -22.45
N ASP A 37 -2.33 10.06 -22.21
CA ASP A 37 -1.89 9.17 -21.15
C ASP A 37 -0.61 8.41 -21.54
N VAL A 38 0.36 8.42 -20.63
CA VAL A 38 1.58 7.63 -20.74
C VAL A 38 1.39 6.33 -19.97
N THR A 39 1.20 5.23 -20.70
CA THR A 39 0.92 3.91 -20.10
C THR A 39 2.18 3.03 -20.16
N PRO A 40 2.82 2.73 -19.01
CA PRO A 40 3.87 1.72 -18.94
C PRO A 40 3.31 0.32 -19.21
N GLN A 41 3.96 -0.46 -20.05
CA GLN A 41 3.63 -1.85 -20.39
C GLN A 41 4.84 -2.74 -20.14
N PRO A 42 5.11 -3.15 -18.89
CA PRO A 42 6.31 -3.91 -18.53
C PRO A 42 6.30 -5.34 -19.07
N ASN A 43 5.12 -5.94 -19.22
CA ASN A 43 4.93 -7.34 -19.64
C ASN A 43 4.51 -7.46 -21.11
N SER A 44 4.92 -6.52 -21.97
CA SER A 44 4.65 -6.65 -23.41
C SER A 44 5.46 -7.80 -24.01
N PRO A 45 4.89 -8.61 -24.93
CA PRO A 45 5.61 -9.70 -25.61
C PRO A 45 6.84 -9.26 -26.37
N MET A 46 6.92 -7.98 -26.74
CA MET A 46 8.04 -7.34 -27.46
C MET A 46 9.06 -6.68 -26.52
N GLY A 47 9.03 -6.96 -25.22
CA GLY A 47 9.80 -6.30 -24.18
C GLY A 47 9.06 -5.13 -23.53
N ALA A 48 9.55 -4.71 -22.36
CA ALA A 48 8.95 -3.59 -21.64
C ALA A 48 8.94 -2.30 -22.47
N ARG A 49 7.82 -1.58 -22.50
CA ARG A 49 7.63 -0.38 -23.32
C ARG A 49 6.72 0.65 -22.67
N LEU A 50 6.80 1.90 -23.12
CA LEU A 50 5.77 2.91 -22.85
C LEU A 50 4.85 3.00 -24.06
N PHE A 51 3.55 3.09 -23.79
CA PHE A 51 2.55 3.29 -24.82
C PHE A 51 1.75 4.57 -24.54
N LEU A 52 1.69 5.45 -25.53
CA LEU A 52 0.98 6.72 -25.46
C LEU A 52 -0.23 6.63 -26.39
N SER A 53 -1.43 6.59 -25.83
CA SER A 53 -2.68 6.43 -26.61
C SER A 53 -3.02 7.70 -27.37
N ILE A 54 -2.88 7.67 -28.70
CA ILE A 54 -3.19 8.79 -29.59
C ILE A 54 -3.74 8.22 -30.89
N THR A 55 -4.82 8.79 -31.38
CA THR A 55 -5.37 8.43 -32.69
C THR A 55 -4.58 9.16 -33.76
N GLU A 56 -4.03 8.41 -34.72
CA GLU A 56 -3.31 8.93 -35.89
C GLU A 56 -2.17 9.91 -35.56
N PRO A 57 -1.14 9.49 -34.76
CA PRO A 57 0.03 10.32 -34.55
C PRO A 57 0.79 10.53 -35.88
N GLY A 58 1.43 11.69 -36.04
CA GLY A 58 2.33 11.97 -37.13
C GLY A 58 3.65 11.18 -37.02
N ASN A 59 4.52 11.31 -37.99
CA ASN A 59 5.85 10.68 -37.96
C ASN A 59 6.71 11.27 -36.86
N ALA A 60 7.52 10.42 -36.25
CA ALA A 60 8.52 10.85 -35.29
C ALA A 60 9.64 11.64 -35.98
N ILE A 61 9.95 12.82 -35.49
CA ILE A 61 10.95 13.74 -36.02
C ILE A 61 12.05 13.90 -34.96
N VAL A 62 13.27 13.53 -35.32
CA VAL A 62 14.44 13.75 -34.45
C VAL A 62 14.97 15.16 -34.67
N LEU A 63 15.07 15.92 -33.60
CA LEU A 63 15.60 17.28 -33.59
C LEU A 63 16.79 17.33 -32.62
N THR A 64 17.90 17.91 -33.11
CA THR A 64 19.05 18.22 -32.24
C THR A 64 19.07 19.72 -31.98
N ASP A 65 19.15 20.12 -30.70
CA ASP A 65 19.31 21.52 -30.33
C ASP A 65 20.76 21.94 -30.58
N PRO A 66 21.03 22.82 -31.57
CA PRO A 66 22.39 23.19 -31.92
C PRO A 66 23.09 23.99 -30.82
N ALA A 67 22.36 24.58 -29.88
CA ALA A 67 22.92 25.39 -28.82
C ALA A 67 23.37 24.57 -27.60
N ILE A 68 22.70 23.43 -27.33
CA ILE A 68 22.94 22.61 -26.14
C ILE A 68 23.43 21.20 -26.52
N GLY A 69 23.18 20.77 -27.76
CA GLY A 69 23.51 19.41 -28.23
C GLY A 69 22.47 18.35 -27.86
N ASP A 70 21.40 18.71 -27.18
CA ASP A 70 20.36 17.76 -26.75
C ASP A 70 19.55 17.26 -27.95
N THR A 71 19.28 15.97 -27.96
CA THR A 71 18.40 15.33 -28.93
C THR A 71 16.99 15.22 -28.39
N LEU A 72 16.02 15.66 -29.20
CA LEU A 72 14.59 15.54 -28.89
C LEU A 72 13.90 14.75 -30.01
N VAL A 73 13.01 13.84 -29.65
CA VAL A 73 12.11 13.19 -30.58
C VAL A 73 10.72 13.80 -30.45
N VAL A 74 10.24 14.43 -31.50
CA VAL A 74 8.94 15.11 -31.53
C VAL A 74 7.98 14.31 -32.39
N VAL A 75 6.78 14.01 -31.85
CA VAL A 75 5.70 13.38 -32.60
C VAL A 75 4.55 14.36 -32.70
N PRO A 76 4.29 14.94 -33.87
CA PRO A 76 3.15 15.81 -34.10
C PRO A 76 1.84 15.04 -33.96
N VAL A 77 0.82 15.70 -33.42
CA VAL A 77 -0.53 15.15 -33.29
C VAL A 77 -1.51 16.09 -34.02
N ILE A 78 -2.31 15.53 -34.89
CA ILE A 78 -3.19 16.33 -35.80
C ILE A 78 -4.33 17.01 -35.03
N PRO A 79 -5.06 16.36 -34.10
CA PRO A 79 -6.06 17.08 -33.32
C PRO A 79 -5.39 18.11 -32.41
N LEU A 80 -5.85 19.37 -32.51
CA LEU A 80 -5.32 20.45 -31.68
C LEU A 80 -5.65 20.23 -30.18
N GLY A 81 -4.71 20.60 -29.33
CA GLY A 81 -4.88 20.53 -27.90
C GLY A 81 -4.55 19.18 -27.25
N TYR A 82 -4.08 18.21 -28.00
CA TYR A 82 -3.59 16.93 -27.47
C TYR A 82 -2.12 17.06 -27.07
N GLY A 83 -1.82 16.82 -25.79
CA GLY A 83 -0.46 16.94 -25.26
C GLY A 83 -0.25 16.22 -23.92
N ILE A 84 0.89 16.44 -23.32
CA ILE A 84 1.30 15.84 -22.03
C ILE A 84 1.15 16.88 -20.92
N ALA A 85 0.31 16.60 -19.92
CA ALA A 85 0.02 17.55 -18.84
C ALA A 85 1.21 17.78 -17.90
N GLN A 86 2.03 16.77 -17.68
CA GLN A 86 3.22 16.83 -16.80
C GLN A 86 4.38 16.03 -17.36
N THR A 87 5.59 16.43 -16.99
CA THR A 87 6.81 15.70 -17.39
C THR A 87 6.89 14.35 -16.70
N HIS A 88 7.19 13.30 -17.45
CA HIS A 88 7.43 11.95 -16.93
C HIS A 88 8.90 11.60 -17.10
N ASP A 89 9.57 11.26 -16.00
CA ASP A 89 10.96 10.89 -15.96
C ASP A 89 11.12 9.36 -15.85
N TYR A 90 11.76 8.75 -16.84
CA TYR A 90 12.16 7.35 -16.84
C TYR A 90 13.68 7.24 -16.97
N PRO A 91 14.30 6.13 -16.57
CA PRO A 91 15.76 5.98 -16.66
C PRO A 91 16.33 6.23 -18.04
N GLN A 92 15.64 5.79 -19.09
CA GLN A 92 16.11 5.82 -20.48
C GLN A 92 15.39 6.86 -21.35
N ALA A 93 14.32 7.49 -20.86
CA ALA A 93 13.56 8.48 -21.60
C ALA A 93 12.92 9.51 -20.67
N ARG A 94 12.83 10.75 -21.11
CA ARG A 94 12.05 11.79 -20.43
C ARG A 94 10.97 12.28 -21.40
N ILE A 95 9.70 12.19 -21.00
CA ILE A 95 8.58 12.70 -21.78
C ILE A 95 8.26 14.08 -21.21
N LEU A 96 8.43 15.11 -22.02
CA LEU A 96 8.26 16.49 -21.59
C LEU A 96 6.80 16.92 -21.60
N ALA A 97 6.40 17.78 -20.67
CA ALA A 97 5.12 18.45 -20.72
C ALA A 97 4.99 19.25 -22.03
N SER A 98 3.83 19.15 -22.67
CA SER A 98 3.57 19.81 -23.96
C SER A 98 2.10 20.18 -24.07
N SER A 99 1.81 21.34 -24.64
CA SER A 99 0.43 21.75 -24.96
C SER A 99 -0.08 21.12 -26.26
N GLN A 100 0.84 20.64 -27.14
CA GLN A 100 0.52 20.03 -28.42
C GLN A 100 1.57 18.99 -28.81
N GLY A 101 1.14 17.76 -29.12
CA GLY A 101 2.00 16.67 -29.54
C GLY A 101 2.83 16.08 -28.41
N LEU A 102 3.80 15.23 -28.79
CA LEU A 102 4.70 14.57 -27.85
C LEU A 102 6.12 15.09 -28.04
N VAL A 103 6.83 15.30 -26.96
CA VAL A 103 8.25 15.62 -26.95
C VAL A 103 8.96 14.65 -26.02
N ILE A 104 9.85 13.85 -26.56
CA ILE A 104 10.58 12.81 -25.85
C ILE A 104 12.07 13.14 -25.92
N GLN A 105 12.71 13.28 -24.78
CA GLN A 105 14.15 13.42 -24.66
C GLN A 105 14.75 12.04 -24.38
N PRO A 106 15.50 11.45 -25.34
CA PRO A 106 16.21 10.19 -25.12
C PRO A 106 17.30 10.38 -24.07
N ARG A 107 17.46 9.38 -23.21
CA ARG A 107 18.55 9.26 -22.23
C ARG A 107 19.42 8.03 -22.49
N ALA A 108 19.05 7.23 -23.50
CA ALA A 108 19.79 6.07 -23.97
C ALA A 108 19.87 6.13 -25.51
N ASP A 109 21.01 5.74 -26.06
CA ASP A 109 21.29 5.84 -27.50
C ASP A 109 20.43 4.90 -28.36
N ASP A 110 19.96 3.81 -27.79
CA ASP A 110 19.16 2.77 -28.44
C ASP A 110 17.64 2.94 -28.25
N LEU A 111 17.18 4.11 -27.76
CA LEU A 111 15.78 4.42 -27.61
C LEU A 111 15.09 4.54 -28.98
N ARG A 112 13.96 3.87 -29.13
CA ARG A 112 13.15 3.88 -30.33
C ARG A 112 11.76 4.42 -30.06
N VAL A 113 11.34 5.41 -30.82
CA VAL A 113 10.02 6.01 -30.80
C VAL A 113 9.29 5.65 -32.09
N ARG A 114 8.24 4.86 -31.98
CA ARG A 114 7.53 4.32 -33.14
C ARG A 114 6.05 4.74 -33.12
N PRO A 115 5.62 5.61 -34.03
CA PRO A 115 4.22 5.90 -34.22
C PRO A 115 3.45 4.70 -34.81
N LEU A 116 2.31 4.38 -34.23
CA LEU A 116 1.36 3.36 -34.65
C LEU A 116 -0.02 4.00 -34.83
N ARG A 117 -0.95 3.34 -35.54
CA ARG A 117 -2.30 3.89 -35.74
C ARG A 117 -3.04 4.24 -34.45
N GLN A 118 -2.79 3.53 -33.37
CA GLN A 118 -3.51 3.69 -32.09
C GLN A 118 -2.68 4.40 -31.02
N GLY A 119 -1.47 4.86 -31.34
CA GLY A 119 -0.61 5.51 -30.35
C GLY A 119 0.85 5.58 -30.76
N VAL A 120 1.66 5.96 -29.82
CA VAL A 120 3.12 5.99 -29.95
C VAL A 120 3.74 5.00 -28.99
N GLU A 121 4.60 4.15 -29.50
CA GLU A 121 5.37 3.18 -28.74
C GLU A 121 6.78 3.72 -28.51
N VAL A 122 7.24 3.67 -27.26
CA VAL A 122 8.61 3.99 -26.88
C VAL A 122 9.25 2.72 -26.33
N THR A 123 10.30 2.27 -26.99
CA THR A 123 11.00 1.00 -26.68
C THR A 123 12.51 1.20 -26.65
N ASN A 124 13.21 0.20 -26.15
CA ASN A 124 14.66 0.06 -26.23
C ASN A 124 14.97 -1.34 -26.75
N ALA A 125 16.12 -1.55 -27.35
CA ALA A 125 16.53 -2.84 -27.93
C ALA A 125 16.54 -3.99 -26.91
N SER A 126 16.87 -3.70 -25.63
CA SER A 126 16.87 -4.64 -24.51
C SER A 126 15.60 -4.59 -23.67
N GLY A 127 14.57 -3.85 -24.09
CA GLY A 127 13.40 -3.49 -23.29
C GLY A 127 13.67 -2.26 -22.41
N LEU A 128 12.65 -1.43 -22.20
CA LEU A 128 12.77 -0.27 -21.32
C LEU A 128 12.92 -0.70 -19.87
N GLN A 129 13.81 -0.05 -19.15
CA GLN A 129 13.89 -0.17 -17.69
C GLN A 129 12.75 0.65 -17.07
N ILE A 130 11.59 0.03 -17.01
CA ILE A 130 10.42 0.59 -16.34
C ILE A 130 10.48 0.09 -14.90
N SER A 131 10.54 1.02 -13.95
CA SER A 131 10.50 0.66 -12.54
C SER A 131 9.26 -0.18 -12.24
N PRO A 132 9.38 -1.30 -11.52
CA PRO A 132 8.22 -2.09 -11.07
C PRO A 132 7.19 -1.25 -10.30
N VAL A 133 7.65 -0.23 -9.59
CA VAL A 133 6.80 0.75 -8.90
C VAL A 133 5.93 1.54 -9.88
N ALA A 134 6.50 1.99 -11.00
CA ALA A 134 5.71 2.70 -12.03
C ALA A 134 4.70 1.77 -12.72
N ALA A 135 5.05 0.49 -12.93
CA ALA A 135 4.15 -0.50 -13.49
C ALA A 135 2.99 -0.85 -12.53
N ALA A 136 3.29 -0.97 -11.25
CA ALA A 136 2.30 -1.20 -10.21
C ALA A 136 1.37 0.02 -10.05
N LEU A 137 1.91 1.25 -10.05
CA LEU A 137 1.12 2.50 -10.01
C LEU A 137 0.22 2.65 -11.24
N ALA A 138 0.69 2.24 -12.44
CA ALA A 138 -0.11 2.28 -13.65
C ALA A 138 -1.22 1.21 -13.68
N ALA A 139 -0.98 0.06 -13.06
CA ALA A 139 -2.02 -0.96 -12.87
C ALA A 139 -3.12 -0.45 -11.93
N ASP A 140 -2.76 0.25 -10.84
CA ASP A 140 -3.73 0.84 -9.89
C ASP A 140 -4.44 2.08 -10.44
N ALA A 141 -3.81 2.86 -11.33
CA ALA A 141 -4.50 3.97 -12.01
C ALA A 141 -5.69 3.49 -12.84
N LYS A 142 -5.64 2.25 -13.36
CA LYS A 142 -6.79 1.57 -13.98
C LYS A 142 -7.80 1.01 -12.96
N LEU A 143 -7.43 0.96 -11.68
CA LEU A 143 -8.19 0.35 -10.59
C LEU A 143 -8.92 1.38 -9.70
N GLY A 144 -8.59 2.66 -9.79
CA GLY A 144 -9.21 3.73 -9.01
C GLY A 144 -9.90 4.76 -9.90
N ASP A 145 -11.16 5.07 -9.63
CA ASP A 145 -11.84 6.26 -10.12
C ASP A 145 -10.91 7.47 -10.03
N GLY A 146 -10.53 8.05 -11.17
CA GLY A 146 -10.06 9.41 -11.43
C GLY A 146 -9.38 10.28 -10.36
N LEU A 147 -9.00 9.72 -9.22
CA LEU A 147 -8.26 10.40 -8.16
C LEU A 147 -6.80 10.53 -8.59
N MET A 148 -6.35 11.74 -8.78
CA MET A 148 -4.94 12.09 -8.98
C MET A 148 -4.07 11.26 -8.03
N ILE A 149 -3.23 10.38 -8.54
CA ILE A 149 -2.27 9.61 -7.76
C ILE A 149 -1.21 10.60 -7.25
N ARG A 150 -1.48 11.18 -6.09
CA ARG A 150 -0.48 11.88 -5.32
C ARG A 150 0.54 10.84 -4.88
N SER A 151 1.81 11.06 -5.18
CA SER A 151 2.86 10.20 -4.64
C SER A 151 2.77 10.23 -3.11
N LEU A 152 2.46 9.08 -2.50
CA LEU A 152 2.37 8.97 -1.05
C LEU A 152 3.74 9.22 -0.42
N THR A 153 3.77 10.05 0.61
CA THR A 153 5.00 10.31 1.37
C THR A 153 5.34 9.09 2.22
N ARG A 154 6.62 8.66 2.17
CA ARG A 154 7.11 7.49 2.88
C ARG A 154 8.12 7.89 3.94
N LEU A 155 8.10 7.15 5.05
CA LEU A 155 9.09 7.20 6.11
C LEU A 155 10.16 6.12 5.92
N PHE A 156 9.77 4.97 5.33
CA PHE A 156 10.59 3.78 5.28
C PHE A 156 11.08 3.49 3.87
N ASP A 157 12.39 3.38 3.72
CA ASP A 157 13.06 2.92 2.49
C ASP A 157 13.33 1.41 2.57
N LEU A 158 12.25 0.63 2.56
CA LEU A 158 12.30 -0.81 2.81
C LEU A 158 13.12 -1.56 1.75
N ASP A 159 13.09 -1.13 0.50
CA ASP A 159 13.88 -1.73 -0.57
C ASP A 159 15.37 -1.61 -0.29
N ARG A 160 15.82 -0.44 0.18
CA ARG A 160 17.21 -0.20 0.56
C ARG A 160 17.56 -0.92 1.87
N TRP A 161 16.65 -0.97 2.84
CA TRP A 161 16.93 -1.54 4.16
C TRP A 161 16.98 -3.07 4.13
N ARG A 162 16.20 -3.71 3.26
CA ARG A 162 16.08 -5.17 3.20
C ARG A 162 17.36 -5.87 2.75
N GLN A 163 18.06 -5.37 1.76
CA GLN A 163 19.35 -5.82 1.19
C GLN A 163 19.65 -7.33 1.26
N ALA A 164 18.63 -8.16 1.46
CA ALA A 164 18.79 -9.59 1.64
C ALA A 164 17.64 -10.34 0.96
N ASN A 165 17.99 -11.40 0.27
CA ASN A 165 17.11 -12.55 0.09
C ASN A 165 17.30 -13.49 1.30
N LEU A 166 16.47 -14.50 1.44
CA LEU A 166 16.54 -15.43 2.58
C LEU A 166 17.91 -16.08 2.73
N ASP A 167 18.60 -16.34 1.63
CA ASP A 167 19.91 -17.02 1.58
C ASP A 167 21.05 -16.15 2.13
N THR A 168 20.93 -14.83 2.05
CA THR A 168 21.97 -13.88 2.49
C THR A 168 21.62 -13.16 3.80
N PHE A 169 20.48 -13.50 4.42
CA PHE A 169 20.00 -12.82 5.64
C PHE A 169 21.03 -12.91 6.80
N GLU A 170 21.53 -14.11 7.10
CA GLU A 170 22.46 -14.32 8.23
C GLU A 170 23.80 -13.59 8.00
N GLU A 171 24.30 -13.59 6.76
CA GLU A 171 25.53 -12.86 6.39
C GLU A 171 25.33 -11.35 6.57
N ASN A 172 24.24 -10.80 6.06
CA ASN A 172 23.95 -9.37 6.20
C ASN A 172 23.66 -8.98 7.64
N LYS A 173 22.94 -9.79 8.39
CA LYS A 173 22.72 -9.59 9.84
C LYS A 173 24.05 -9.46 10.57
N TRP A 174 24.94 -10.40 10.35
CA TRP A 174 26.28 -10.37 10.98
C TRP A 174 27.06 -9.12 10.57
N LYS A 175 27.05 -8.74 9.29
CA LYS A 175 27.69 -7.53 8.79
C LYS A 175 27.17 -6.27 9.49
N TYR A 176 25.85 -6.10 9.60
CA TYR A 176 25.28 -4.95 10.28
C TYR A 176 25.59 -4.93 11.79
N GLN A 177 25.51 -6.08 12.46
CA GLN A 177 25.86 -6.19 13.87
C GLN A 177 27.33 -5.88 14.12
N MET A 178 28.24 -6.39 13.29
CA MET A 178 29.68 -6.09 13.39
C MET A 178 29.96 -4.61 13.11
N ALA A 179 29.29 -4.02 12.14
CA ALA A 179 29.42 -2.58 11.88
C ALA A 179 28.99 -1.75 13.09
N ALA A 180 27.90 -2.12 13.77
CA ALA A 180 27.46 -1.45 15.00
C ALA A 180 28.41 -1.68 16.19
N ALA A 181 29.03 -2.87 16.29
CA ALA A 181 29.97 -3.20 17.37
C ALA A 181 31.33 -2.50 17.20
N THR A 182 31.79 -2.30 15.95
CA THR A 182 33.12 -1.75 15.65
C THR A 182 33.10 -0.26 15.29
N ALA A 183 31.93 0.34 15.20
CA ALA A 183 31.79 1.76 14.89
C ALA A 183 32.41 2.65 15.97
N SER A 184 32.94 3.80 15.56
CA SER A 184 33.37 4.84 16.50
C SER A 184 32.18 5.33 17.35
N SER A 185 32.47 5.89 18.52
CA SER A 185 31.42 6.41 19.43
C SER A 185 30.47 7.40 18.74
N SER A 186 30.94 8.17 17.77
CA SER A 186 30.11 9.11 17.00
C SER A 186 29.26 8.44 15.91
N GLY A 187 29.66 7.27 15.41
CA GLY A 187 28.96 6.52 14.36
C GLY A 187 28.10 5.37 14.86
N GLN A 188 28.24 5.01 16.14
CA GLN A 188 27.66 3.79 16.71
C GLN A 188 26.12 3.79 16.65
N GLU A 189 25.50 4.90 16.99
CA GLU A 189 24.03 4.96 17.00
C GLU A 189 23.44 4.96 15.58
N LYS A 190 24.14 5.56 14.63
CA LYS A 190 23.77 5.44 13.21
C LYS A 190 23.83 3.98 12.75
N ALA A 191 24.90 3.27 13.10
CA ALA A 191 25.04 1.85 12.76
C ALA A 191 23.97 0.99 13.45
N ARG A 192 23.58 1.30 14.70
CA ARG A 192 22.46 0.65 15.38
C ARG A 192 21.12 0.92 14.68
N MET A 193 20.87 2.16 14.25
CA MET A 193 19.69 2.46 13.46
C MET A 193 19.65 1.62 12.18
N ASP A 194 20.78 1.42 11.50
CA ASP A 194 20.84 0.57 10.30
C ASP A 194 20.54 -0.91 10.64
N VAL A 195 20.95 -1.40 11.81
CA VAL A 195 20.54 -2.74 12.33
C VAL A 195 19.02 -2.80 12.53
N ALA A 196 18.43 -1.80 13.18
CA ALA A 196 16.99 -1.76 13.44
C ALA A 196 16.18 -1.72 12.12
N ARG A 197 16.60 -0.89 11.17
CA ARG A 197 16.00 -0.81 9.82
C ARG A 197 16.07 -2.15 9.09
N PHE A 198 17.24 -2.80 9.13
CA PHE A 198 17.42 -4.12 8.53
C PHE A 198 16.49 -5.17 9.16
N TYR A 199 16.38 -5.22 10.47
CA TYR A 199 15.47 -6.14 11.15
C TYR A 199 14.02 -5.87 10.76
N PHE A 200 13.56 -4.64 10.84
CA PHE A 200 12.18 -4.28 10.47
C PHE A 200 11.86 -4.64 9.02
N ALA A 201 12.74 -4.26 8.09
CA ALA A 201 12.55 -4.54 6.67
C ALA A 201 12.55 -6.03 6.31
N ASN A 202 12.98 -6.91 7.21
CA ASN A 202 12.92 -8.35 7.08
C ASN A 202 11.82 -9.00 7.96
N GLY A 203 10.99 -8.21 8.65
CA GLY A 203 9.88 -8.70 9.47
C GLY A 203 10.24 -9.07 10.90
N PHE A 204 11.44 -8.71 11.38
CA PHE A 204 11.92 -8.97 12.73
C PHE A 204 11.66 -7.76 13.64
N GLY A 205 10.38 -7.49 13.94
CA GLY A 205 9.96 -6.31 14.70
C GLY A 205 10.46 -6.31 16.15
N ALA A 206 10.46 -7.45 16.83
CA ALA A 206 10.91 -7.55 18.22
C ALA A 206 12.40 -7.23 18.36
N GLU A 207 13.22 -7.75 17.43
CA GLU A 207 14.67 -7.49 17.40
C GLU A 207 14.94 -6.01 17.05
N ALA A 208 14.20 -5.46 16.11
CA ALA A 208 14.30 -4.04 15.79
C ALA A 208 13.96 -3.16 17.00
N LEU A 209 12.90 -3.48 17.74
CA LEU A 209 12.49 -2.74 18.94
C LEU A 209 13.57 -2.79 20.03
N GLY A 210 14.20 -3.95 20.23
CA GLY A 210 15.32 -4.09 21.17
C GLY A 210 16.48 -3.17 20.83
N VAL A 211 16.83 -3.04 19.55
CA VAL A 211 17.91 -2.14 19.11
C VAL A 211 17.49 -0.67 19.24
N LEU A 212 16.25 -0.31 18.87
CA LEU A 212 15.73 1.06 19.02
C LEU A 212 15.72 1.52 20.47
N LYS A 213 15.43 0.62 21.42
CA LYS A 213 15.50 0.92 22.84
C LYS A 213 16.91 1.36 23.26
N ILE A 214 17.94 0.64 22.82
CA ILE A 214 19.34 0.98 23.10
C ILE A 214 19.71 2.34 22.49
N VAL A 215 19.24 2.63 21.27
CA VAL A 215 19.46 3.93 20.61
C VAL A 215 18.83 5.07 21.41
N ALA A 216 17.58 4.89 21.86
CA ALA A 216 16.87 5.91 22.63
C ALA A 216 17.51 6.17 24.01
N GLU A 217 18.01 5.12 24.67
CA GLU A 217 18.72 5.26 25.96
C GLU A 217 20.05 6.02 25.83
N ASN A 218 20.79 5.80 24.74
CA ASN A 218 22.10 6.43 24.53
C ASN A 218 22.01 7.82 23.87
N ARG A 219 21.02 8.05 23.05
CA ARG A 219 20.82 9.29 22.27
C ARG A 219 19.36 9.67 22.21
N PRO A 220 18.80 10.26 23.27
CA PRO A 220 17.40 10.67 23.31
C PRO A 220 16.99 11.59 22.14
N GLU A 221 17.92 12.40 21.62
CA GLU A 221 17.67 13.29 20.49
C GLU A 221 17.35 12.54 19.17
N ILE A 222 17.85 11.32 19.00
CA ILE A 222 17.50 10.48 17.83
C ILE A 222 16.08 9.93 17.99
N ALA A 223 15.66 9.63 19.22
CA ALA A 223 14.32 9.13 19.50
C ALA A 223 13.21 10.15 19.18
N GLU A 224 13.55 11.43 19.09
CA GLU A 224 12.62 12.51 18.71
C GLU A 224 12.49 12.70 17.18
N THR A 225 13.28 12.00 16.39
CA THR A 225 13.22 12.14 14.91
C THR A 225 11.96 11.46 14.34
N GLU A 226 11.42 12.03 13.23
CA GLU A 226 10.25 11.47 12.53
C GLU A 226 10.43 9.99 12.16
N GLU A 227 11.58 9.64 11.62
CA GLU A 227 11.88 8.27 11.21
C GLU A 227 11.89 7.31 12.40
N PHE A 228 12.52 7.71 13.51
CA PHE A 228 12.58 6.86 14.70
C PHE A 228 11.21 6.64 15.31
N ARG A 229 10.43 7.71 15.50
CA ARG A 229 9.06 7.64 16.03
C ARG A 229 8.17 6.81 15.12
N GLY A 230 8.19 7.07 13.80
CA GLY A 230 7.42 6.28 12.84
C GLY A 230 7.78 4.80 12.85
N LEU A 231 9.08 4.48 12.90
CA LEU A 231 9.56 3.10 12.93
C LEU A 231 9.19 2.39 14.25
N ARG A 232 9.43 3.01 15.40
CA ARG A 232 9.08 2.46 16.71
C ARG A 232 7.58 2.31 16.85
N GLY A 233 6.80 3.31 16.43
CA GLY A 233 5.34 3.26 16.44
C GLY A 233 4.78 2.13 15.57
N ALA A 234 5.27 1.96 14.34
CA ALA A 234 4.86 0.87 13.46
C ALA A 234 5.17 -0.51 14.06
N ILE A 235 6.36 -0.67 14.66
CA ILE A 235 6.74 -1.92 15.32
C ILE A 235 5.85 -2.18 16.54
N ASN A 236 5.56 -1.16 17.33
CA ASN A 236 4.68 -1.28 18.51
C ASN A 236 3.25 -1.70 18.10
N VAL A 237 2.72 -1.19 16.97
CA VAL A 237 1.44 -1.69 16.41
C VAL A 237 1.52 -3.20 16.14
N LEU A 238 2.57 -3.66 15.45
CA LEU A 238 2.76 -5.08 15.11
C LEU A 238 2.95 -5.96 16.35
N MET A 239 3.47 -5.39 17.43
CA MET A 239 3.70 -6.08 18.71
C MET A 239 2.52 -5.96 19.68
N ALA A 240 1.38 -5.41 19.23
CA ALA A 240 0.18 -5.13 20.04
C ALA A 240 0.46 -4.26 21.29
N ARG A 241 1.44 -3.36 21.21
CA ARG A 241 1.75 -2.36 22.23
C ARG A 241 1.11 -1.03 21.83
N TYR A 242 -0.21 -0.97 21.91
CA TYR A 242 -0.98 0.11 21.31
C TYR A 242 -0.77 1.47 21.98
N ASP A 243 -0.56 1.51 23.30
CA ASP A 243 -0.28 2.77 24.01
C ASP A 243 1.07 3.38 23.59
N ASP A 244 2.11 2.56 23.53
CA ASP A 244 3.43 2.99 23.05
C ASP A 244 3.36 3.41 21.57
N ALA A 245 2.59 2.70 20.76
CA ALA A 245 2.37 3.03 19.34
C ALA A 245 1.65 4.37 19.19
N ARG A 246 0.64 4.63 20.01
CA ARG A 246 -0.15 5.87 19.99
C ARG A 246 0.71 7.07 20.33
N GLU A 247 1.56 6.98 21.37
CA GLU A 247 2.49 8.05 21.77
C GLU A 247 3.39 8.46 20.58
N ASP A 248 3.96 7.50 19.88
CA ASP A 248 4.85 7.76 18.76
C ASP A 248 4.10 8.27 17.50
N LEU A 249 3.06 7.52 17.07
CA LEU A 249 2.41 7.78 15.79
C LEU A 249 1.58 9.07 15.78
N HIS A 250 1.07 9.54 16.94
CA HIS A 250 0.30 10.79 17.02
C HIS A 250 1.18 12.01 17.33
N HIS A 251 2.49 11.87 17.29
CA HIS A 251 3.37 13.03 17.42
C HIS A 251 3.22 13.98 16.21
N GLU A 252 3.20 15.28 16.44
CA GLU A 252 2.95 16.32 15.43
C GLU A 252 3.91 16.29 14.24
N SER A 253 5.16 15.86 14.45
CA SER A 253 6.15 15.73 13.38
C SER A 253 5.70 14.80 12.25
N LEU A 254 4.82 13.84 12.54
CA LEU A 254 4.33 12.83 11.60
C LEU A 254 3.03 13.22 10.88
N ASP A 255 2.43 14.38 11.17
CA ASP A 255 1.10 14.74 10.67
C ASP A 255 1.00 14.88 9.15
N LYS A 256 2.09 15.24 8.50
CA LYS A 256 2.16 15.43 7.05
C LYS A 256 2.58 14.19 6.28
N ASN A 257 2.84 13.09 6.98
CA ASN A 257 3.36 11.88 6.36
C ASN A 257 2.25 10.83 6.13
N ASP A 258 2.09 10.39 4.87
CA ASP A 258 1.04 9.45 4.50
C ASP A 258 1.29 8.04 5.08
N GLU A 259 2.55 7.61 5.20
CA GLU A 259 2.88 6.31 5.80
C GLU A 259 2.61 6.30 7.31
N ALA A 260 2.87 7.40 8.02
CA ALA A 260 2.47 7.54 9.42
C ALA A 260 0.94 7.52 9.57
N ARG A 261 0.21 8.16 8.64
CA ARG A 261 -1.24 8.11 8.62
C ARG A 261 -1.78 6.70 8.38
N PHE A 262 -1.14 5.93 7.50
CA PHE A 262 -1.45 4.52 7.30
C PHE A 262 -1.29 3.72 8.59
N TRP A 263 -0.20 3.91 9.34
CA TRP A 263 0.04 3.22 10.59
C TRP A 263 -0.90 3.66 11.71
N ARG A 264 -1.33 4.94 11.75
CA ARG A 264 -2.40 5.41 12.64
C ARG A 264 -3.73 4.69 12.36
N ALA A 265 -4.11 4.59 11.09
CA ALA A 265 -5.31 3.86 10.69
C ALA A 265 -5.20 2.36 11.00
N THR A 266 -4.01 1.77 10.83
CA THR A 266 -3.73 0.38 11.22
C THR A 266 -3.89 0.18 12.73
N LEU A 267 -3.37 1.10 13.53
CA LEU A 267 -3.54 1.11 15.00
C LEU A 267 -5.02 1.20 15.37
N GLN A 268 -5.75 2.16 14.82
CA GLN A 268 -7.18 2.36 15.08
C GLN A 268 -7.99 1.09 14.77
N ALA A 269 -7.68 0.41 13.65
CA ALA A 269 -8.34 -0.84 13.29
C ALA A 269 -8.03 -1.99 14.26
N TYR A 270 -6.79 -2.08 14.78
CA TYR A 270 -6.43 -3.10 15.77
C TYR A 270 -6.97 -2.80 17.17
N GLU A 271 -7.30 -1.55 17.45
CA GLU A 271 -8.02 -1.12 18.66
C GLU A 271 -9.55 -1.35 18.56
N GLY A 272 -10.03 -1.96 17.47
CA GLY A 272 -11.43 -2.36 17.28
C GLY A 272 -12.24 -1.43 16.37
N ASP A 273 -11.75 -0.23 16.03
CA ASP A 273 -12.47 0.70 15.14
C ASP A 273 -12.02 0.55 13.67
N LEU A 274 -12.29 -0.64 13.11
CA LEU A 274 -12.04 -0.90 11.68
C LEU A 274 -12.88 0.01 10.76
N TYR A 275 -14.11 0.36 11.17
CA TYR A 275 -14.99 1.20 10.38
C TYR A 275 -14.42 2.62 10.24
N GLY A 276 -13.98 3.23 11.33
CA GLY A 276 -13.34 4.55 11.32
C GLY A 276 -12.03 4.57 10.53
N ALA A 277 -11.25 3.49 10.62
CA ALA A 277 -9.97 3.34 9.93
C ALA A 277 -10.11 3.07 8.42
N ALA A 278 -11.23 2.48 7.97
CA ALA A 278 -11.38 1.89 6.64
C ALA A 278 -11.11 2.85 5.48
N ALA A 279 -11.55 4.11 5.59
CA ALA A 279 -11.34 5.11 4.54
C ALA A 279 -9.86 5.46 4.36
N ASP A 280 -9.10 5.57 5.45
CA ASP A 280 -7.66 5.88 5.40
C ASP A 280 -6.84 4.66 4.98
N LEU A 281 -7.14 3.46 5.49
CA LEU A 281 -6.52 2.21 5.04
C LEU A 281 -6.69 2.03 3.52
N ARG A 282 -7.88 2.24 3.00
CA ARG A 282 -8.15 2.17 1.57
C ARG A 282 -7.35 3.19 0.77
N ARG A 283 -7.31 4.45 1.23
CA ARG A 283 -6.62 5.55 0.53
C ARG A 283 -5.11 5.36 0.53
N MET A 284 -4.55 4.82 1.61
CA MET A 284 -3.11 4.63 1.79
C MET A 284 -2.63 3.22 1.44
N ALA A 285 -3.49 2.36 0.91
CA ALA A 285 -3.21 0.96 0.64
C ALA A 285 -1.91 0.71 -0.17
N ALA A 286 -1.57 1.60 -1.11
CA ALA A 286 -0.33 1.52 -1.88
C ALA A 286 0.96 1.63 -1.04
N ILE A 287 0.87 2.01 0.24
CA ILE A 287 1.99 2.00 1.18
C ILE A 287 2.55 0.59 1.37
N THR A 288 1.69 -0.44 1.36
CA THR A 288 2.12 -1.84 1.63
C THR A 288 2.98 -2.48 0.55
N ARG A 289 3.01 -1.94 -0.66
CA ARG A 289 3.68 -2.55 -1.81
C ARG A 289 5.15 -2.94 -1.61
N PRO A 290 6.04 -2.07 -1.10
CA PRO A 290 7.44 -2.41 -0.86
C PRO A 290 7.64 -3.22 0.42
N TYR A 291 6.58 -3.44 1.22
CA TYR A 291 6.71 -4.17 2.46
C TYR A 291 7.11 -5.63 2.24
N PRO A 292 7.96 -6.19 3.10
CA PRO A 292 8.27 -7.60 3.03
C PRO A 292 7.00 -8.43 3.26
N ARG A 293 6.94 -9.58 2.64
CA ARG A 293 5.77 -10.47 2.68
C ARG A 293 5.25 -10.73 4.09
N ALA A 294 6.18 -10.86 5.06
CA ALA A 294 5.81 -11.08 6.46
C ALA A 294 4.97 -9.95 7.07
N LEU A 295 5.16 -8.72 6.61
CA LEU A 295 4.39 -7.54 7.02
C LEU A 295 3.26 -7.22 6.04
N LYS A 296 3.49 -7.43 4.75
CA LYS A 296 2.57 -7.08 3.67
C LYS A 296 1.25 -7.84 3.79
N ILE A 297 1.30 -9.18 3.94
CA ILE A 297 0.08 -10.00 3.95
C ILE A 297 -0.86 -9.66 5.11
N PRO A 298 -0.43 -9.56 6.38
CA PRO A 298 -1.31 -9.14 7.46
C PRO A 298 -1.92 -7.75 7.24
N LEU A 299 -1.14 -6.79 6.71
CA LEU A 299 -1.62 -5.44 6.43
C LEU A 299 -2.62 -5.41 5.27
N GLU A 300 -2.36 -6.15 4.18
CA GLU A 300 -3.29 -6.26 3.05
C GLU A 300 -4.56 -7.03 3.42
N THR A 301 -4.47 -8.02 4.32
CA THR A 301 -5.64 -8.70 4.91
C THR A 301 -6.51 -7.70 5.67
N LEU A 302 -5.91 -6.81 6.46
CA LEU A 302 -6.63 -5.73 7.14
C LEU A 302 -7.29 -4.75 6.16
N ILE A 303 -6.59 -4.40 5.07
CA ILE A 303 -7.14 -3.52 4.02
C ILE A 303 -8.30 -4.20 3.27
N ALA A 304 -8.20 -5.49 3.00
CA ALA A 304 -9.29 -6.27 2.40
C ALA A 304 -10.51 -6.31 3.34
N ASP A 305 -10.29 -6.50 4.62
CA ASP A 305 -11.34 -6.48 5.64
C ASP A 305 -12.00 -5.09 5.76
N ALA A 306 -11.21 -4.03 5.70
CA ALA A 306 -11.71 -2.66 5.64
C ALA A 306 -12.54 -2.40 4.37
N ALA A 307 -12.16 -2.97 3.21
CA ALA A 307 -12.94 -2.87 1.98
C ALA A 307 -14.29 -3.60 2.11
N ILE A 308 -14.31 -4.77 2.77
CA ILE A 308 -15.56 -5.50 3.10
C ILE A 308 -16.46 -4.64 3.99
N GLN A 309 -15.88 -4.00 5.00
CA GLN A 309 -16.63 -3.12 5.91
C GLN A 309 -17.28 -1.93 5.20
N LEU A 310 -16.65 -1.44 4.12
CA LEU A 310 -17.19 -0.38 3.25
C LEU A 310 -18.12 -0.90 2.15
N GLY A 311 -18.35 -2.21 2.05
CA GLY A 311 -19.16 -2.83 0.99
C GLY A 311 -18.46 -2.89 -0.39
N ASP A 312 -17.15 -2.64 -0.46
CA ASP A 312 -16.40 -2.67 -1.72
C ASP A 312 -15.89 -4.07 -2.07
N ILE A 313 -16.83 -4.92 -2.51
CA ILE A 313 -16.59 -6.32 -2.91
C ILE A 313 -15.47 -6.43 -3.96
N LYS A 314 -15.44 -5.50 -4.92
CA LYS A 314 -14.46 -5.55 -6.01
C LYS A 314 -13.03 -5.33 -5.50
N GLN A 315 -12.86 -4.40 -4.58
CA GLN A 315 -11.55 -4.10 -4.01
C GLN A 315 -11.10 -5.22 -3.08
N ALA A 316 -11.99 -5.75 -2.24
CA ALA A 316 -11.69 -6.88 -1.39
C ALA A 316 -11.20 -8.10 -2.19
N ASN A 317 -11.92 -8.49 -3.24
CA ASN A 317 -11.51 -9.57 -4.14
C ASN A 317 -10.09 -9.38 -4.71
N ARG A 318 -9.77 -8.17 -5.18
CA ARG A 318 -8.44 -7.88 -5.75
C ARG A 318 -7.32 -8.08 -4.75
N TYR A 319 -7.53 -7.66 -3.49
CA TYR A 319 -6.53 -7.87 -2.44
C TYR A 319 -6.36 -9.35 -2.12
N LEU A 320 -7.46 -10.11 -2.02
CA LEU A 320 -7.42 -11.55 -1.80
C LEU A 320 -6.68 -12.28 -2.93
N GLU A 321 -6.97 -11.95 -4.20
CA GLU A 321 -6.28 -12.50 -5.36
C GLU A 321 -4.78 -12.15 -5.36
N ALA A 322 -4.42 -10.90 -5.08
CA ALA A 322 -3.03 -10.45 -5.03
C ALA A 322 -2.24 -11.16 -3.93
N MET A 323 -2.81 -11.30 -2.73
CA MET A 323 -2.17 -12.01 -1.62
C MET A 323 -1.98 -13.51 -1.92
N ARG A 324 -2.95 -14.16 -2.60
CA ARG A 324 -2.81 -15.55 -3.04
C ARG A 324 -1.70 -15.72 -4.08
N ALA A 325 -1.56 -14.78 -5.01
CA ALA A 325 -0.49 -14.76 -6.02
C ALA A 325 0.92 -14.63 -5.41
N ASP A 326 1.03 -14.04 -4.23
CA ASP A 326 2.29 -13.90 -3.48
C ASP A 326 2.76 -15.20 -2.80
N ASN A 327 2.11 -16.36 -3.07
CA ASN A 327 2.41 -17.66 -2.47
C ASN A 327 2.46 -17.62 -0.92
N PRO A 328 1.35 -17.34 -0.22
CA PRO A 328 1.31 -17.23 1.22
C PRO A 328 1.70 -18.57 1.89
N ASN A 329 2.31 -18.50 3.07
CA ASN A 329 2.52 -19.68 3.88
C ASN A 329 1.18 -20.17 4.49
N PRO A 330 1.10 -21.40 5.05
CA PRO A 330 -0.17 -21.94 5.56
C PRO A 330 -0.87 -21.08 6.61
N ALA A 331 -0.12 -20.36 7.47
CA ALA A 331 -0.72 -19.46 8.45
C ALA A 331 -1.33 -18.22 7.77
N GLN A 332 -0.61 -17.65 6.81
CA GLN A 332 -1.08 -16.51 6.01
C GLN A 332 -2.28 -16.90 5.14
N SER A 333 -2.29 -18.13 4.59
CA SER A 333 -3.47 -18.65 3.87
C SER A 333 -4.70 -18.69 4.78
N SER A 334 -4.55 -19.13 6.04
CA SER A 334 -5.66 -19.13 7.00
C SER A 334 -6.20 -17.71 7.30
N GLU A 335 -5.33 -16.67 7.30
CA GLU A 335 -5.77 -15.29 7.46
C GLU A 335 -6.56 -14.82 6.23
N ILE A 336 -6.07 -15.11 5.03
CA ILE A 336 -6.72 -14.78 3.76
C ILE A 336 -8.07 -15.48 3.67
N ASP A 337 -8.12 -16.78 3.99
CA ASP A 337 -9.34 -17.59 3.93
C ASP A 337 -10.40 -17.10 4.92
N TYR A 338 -10.00 -16.64 6.09
CA TYR A 338 -10.92 -16.00 7.04
C TYR A 338 -11.62 -14.77 6.43
N VAL A 339 -10.85 -13.88 5.79
CA VAL A 339 -11.40 -12.67 5.16
C VAL A 339 -12.21 -13.00 3.91
N GLU A 340 -11.84 -14.05 3.17
CA GLU A 340 -12.65 -14.56 2.06
C GLU A 340 -14.04 -15.01 2.54
N GLY A 341 -14.11 -15.74 3.66
CA GLY A 341 -15.39 -16.10 4.28
C GLY A 341 -16.26 -14.88 4.60
N ARG A 342 -15.67 -13.78 5.11
CA ARG A 342 -16.40 -12.52 5.33
C ARG A 342 -16.90 -11.89 4.03
N LEU A 343 -16.10 -11.97 2.97
CA LEU A 343 -16.49 -11.47 1.66
C LEU A 343 -17.65 -12.28 1.06
N LEU A 344 -17.65 -13.61 1.23
CA LEU A 344 -18.75 -14.49 0.84
C LEU A 344 -20.04 -14.15 1.61
N GLU A 345 -19.95 -13.95 2.93
CA GLU A 345 -21.09 -13.49 3.73
C GLU A 345 -21.67 -12.15 3.21
N LEU A 346 -20.80 -11.16 2.95
CA LEU A 346 -21.22 -9.87 2.40
C LEU A 346 -21.89 -10.02 1.02
N SER A 347 -21.42 -10.96 0.23
CA SER A 347 -21.95 -11.25 -1.12
C SER A 347 -23.26 -12.05 -1.09
N GLY A 348 -23.68 -12.54 0.09
CA GLY A 348 -24.89 -13.35 0.28
C GLY A 348 -24.69 -14.85 0.04
N ASP A 349 -23.47 -15.29 -0.21
CA ASP A 349 -23.10 -16.70 -0.30
C ASP A 349 -22.82 -17.25 1.10
N PHE A 350 -23.90 -17.50 1.86
CA PHE A 350 -23.80 -17.92 3.25
C PHE A 350 -23.25 -19.35 3.40
N ASP A 351 -23.61 -20.26 2.51
CA ASP A 351 -23.11 -21.64 2.54
C ASP A 351 -21.60 -21.66 2.24
N GLY A 352 -21.17 -20.88 1.26
CA GLY A 352 -19.75 -20.68 0.95
C GLY A 352 -18.99 -20.08 2.13
N ALA A 353 -19.55 -19.09 2.81
CA ALA A 353 -18.94 -18.46 4.00
C ALA A 353 -18.77 -19.46 5.15
N VAL A 354 -19.80 -20.23 5.47
CA VAL A 354 -19.75 -21.27 6.51
C VAL A 354 -18.70 -22.33 6.18
N GLY A 355 -18.70 -22.87 4.95
CA GLY A 355 -17.71 -23.85 4.52
C GLY A 355 -16.29 -23.34 4.58
N LYS A 356 -16.07 -22.09 4.14
CA LYS A 356 -14.75 -21.45 4.20
C LYS A 356 -14.26 -21.30 5.65
N TRP A 357 -15.11 -20.88 6.58
CA TRP A 357 -14.72 -20.79 7.98
C TRP A 357 -14.55 -22.14 8.67
N GLU A 358 -15.21 -23.20 8.23
CA GLU A 358 -14.93 -24.57 8.67
C GLU A 358 -13.51 -25.00 8.27
N GLU A 359 -13.11 -24.76 7.02
CA GLU A 359 -11.73 -24.99 6.57
C GLU A 359 -10.70 -24.22 7.42
N VAL A 360 -10.96 -22.94 7.72
CA VAL A 360 -10.07 -22.11 8.54
C VAL A 360 -9.93 -22.64 9.97
N GLN A 361 -10.99 -23.22 10.55
CA GLN A 361 -10.95 -23.78 11.90
C GLN A 361 -10.01 -24.97 12.02
N GLU A 362 -9.79 -25.70 10.94
CA GLU A 362 -8.80 -26.80 10.86
C GLU A 362 -7.38 -26.32 10.51
N GLY A 363 -7.23 -25.05 10.15
CA GLY A 363 -5.97 -24.45 9.71
C GLY A 363 -4.95 -24.24 10.84
N PRO A 364 -3.68 -23.93 10.49
CA PRO A 364 -2.59 -23.80 11.46
C PRO A 364 -2.60 -22.46 12.22
N HIS A 365 -3.30 -21.42 11.74
CA HIS A 365 -3.27 -20.09 12.32
C HIS A 365 -4.30 -19.92 13.44
N ARG A 366 -3.85 -20.05 14.68
CA ARG A 366 -4.71 -20.02 15.86
C ARG A 366 -5.64 -18.79 15.97
N PRO A 367 -5.18 -17.54 15.69
CA PRO A 367 -6.08 -16.38 15.69
C PRO A 367 -7.21 -16.48 14.65
N SER A 368 -6.89 -16.88 13.43
CA SER A 368 -7.91 -17.02 12.37
C SER A 368 -8.91 -18.12 12.69
N ARG A 369 -8.50 -19.23 13.31
CA ARG A 369 -9.41 -20.29 13.79
C ARG A 369 -10.45 -19.74 14.76
N ALA A 370 -9.99 -18.94 15.75
CA ALA A 370 -10.88 -18.36 16.74
C ALA A 370 -11.87 -17.36 16.11
N LYS A 371 -11.37 -16.48 15.24
CA LYS A 371 -12.21 -15.52 14.51
C LYS A 371 -13.22 -16.20 13.59
N ALA A 372 -12.81 -17.24 12.86
CA ALA A 372 -13.68 -18.01 11.98
C ALA A 372 -14.77 -18.75 12.75
N ALA A 373 -14.44 -19.34 13.91
CA ALA A 373 -15.43 -20.00 14.76
C ALA A 373 -16.50 -19.02 15.27
N VAL A 374 -16.10 -17.80 15.69
CA VAL A 374 -17.06 -16.75 16.07
C VAL A 374 -17.92 -16.35 14.88
N ALA A 375 -17.31 -16.01 13.74
CA ALA A 375 -18.02 -15.55 12.56
C ALA A 375 -19.02 -16.59 12.05
N ARG A 376 -18.60 -17.87 12.00
CA ARG A 376 -19.48 -18.99 11.64
C ARG A 376 -20.65 -19.12 12.59
N THR A 377 -20.43 -19.11 13.91
CA THR A 377 -21.47 -19.24 14.92
C THR A 377 -22.48 -18.09 14.81
N GLU A 378 -22.01 -16.85 14.66
CA GLU A 378 -22.91 -15.70 14.47
C GLU A 378 -23.73 -15.79 13.18
N LEU A 379 -23.14 -16.24 12.07
CA LEU A 379 -23.88 -16.42 10.83
C LEU A 379 -24.94 -17.52 10.95
N LEU A 380 -24.61 -18.69 11.52
CA LEU A 380 -25.55 -19.78 11.74
C LEU A 380 -26.72 -19.34 12.65
N LEU A 381 -26.43 -18.58 13.71
CA LEU A 381 -27.45 -18.01 14.60
C LEU A 381 -28.35 -17.01 13.85
N LYS A 382 -27.78 -16.11 13.06
CA LYS A 382 -28.51 -15.15 12.22
C LYS A 382 -29.43 -15.86 11.20
N LEU A 383 -28.99 -16.97 10.63
CA LEU A 383 -29.76 -17.78 9.71
C LEU A 383 -30.77 -18.71 10.42
N LYS A 384 -30.79 -18.72 11.75
CA LYS A 384 -31.62 -19.61 12.60
C LYS A 384 -31.36 -21.09 12.34
N GLN A 385 -30.13 -21.45 11.96
CA GLN A 385 -29.68 -22.84 11.81
C GLN A 385 -29.21 -23.43 13.13
N ILE A 386 -28.85 -22.59 14.09
CA ILE A 386 -28.59 -22.92 15.50
C ILE A 386 -29.41 -21.99 16.40
N ASP A 387 -29.65 -22.42 17.63
CA ASP A 387 -30.30 -21.59 18.66
C ASP A 387 -29.26 -20.94 19.58
N ASP A 388 -29.75 -20.06 20.50
CA ASP A 388 -28.90 -19.34 21.44
C ASP A 388 -28.10 -20.28 22.37
N PHE A 389 -28.67 -21.45 22.75
CA PHE A 389 -27.98 -22.41 23.59
C PHE A 389 -26.81 -23.09 22.84
N GLU A 390 -27.04 -23.46 21.58
CA GLU A 390 -26.02 -24.04 20.71
C GLU A 390 -24.91 -23.03 20.45
N ALA A 391 -25.26 -21.74 20.20
CA ALA A 391 -24.30 -20.66 20.06
C ALA A 391 -23.45 -20.47 21.31
N ILE A 392 -24.03 -20.50 22.52
CA ILE A 392 -23.29 -20.44 23.78
C ILE A 392 -22.28 -21.60 23.88
N ILE A 393 -22.69 -22.82 23.54
CA ILE A 393 -21.82 -24.00 23.60
C ILE A 393 -20.60 -23.81 22.67
N GLU A 394 -20.82 -23.33 21.47
CA GLU A 394 -19.73 -23.09 20.51
C GLU A 394 -18.77 -21.98 20.96
N LEU A 395 -19.31 -20.86 21.42
CA LEU A 395 -18.49 -19.72 21.86
C LEU A 395 -17.76 -19.99 23.19
N GLU A 396 -18.32 -20.78 24.10
CA GLU A 396 -17.62 -21.19 25.33
C GLU A 396 -16.35 -22.01 25.06
N LYS A 397 -16.32 -22.80 23.98
CA LYS A 397 -15.09 -23.52 23.56
C LYS A 397 -13.95 -22.56 23.24
N LEU A 398 -14.27 -21.32 22.83
CA LEU A 398 -13.29 -20.30 22.46
C LEU A 398 -12.77 -19.49 23.63
N ARG A 399 -13.41 -19.56 24.79
CA ARG A 399 -13.09 -18.76 25.98
C ARG A 399 -11.61 -18.85 26.43
N PHE A 400 -10.97 -19.97 26.12
CA PHE A 400 -9.55 -20.20 26.41
C PHE A 400 -8.68 -20.33 25.16
N ALA A 401 -9.28 -20.21 23.97
CA ALA A 401 -8.56 -20.32 22.71
C ALA A 401 -7.62 -19.12 22.47
N TRP A 402 -8.04 -17.94 22.90
CA TRP A 402 -7.29 -16.68 22.79
C TRP A 402 -7.49 -15.87 24.07
N ARG A 403 -6.42 -15.26 24.60
CA ARG A 403 -6.49 -14.40 25.77
C ARG A 403 -5.90 -13.03 25.49
N GLY A 404 -6.58 -12.00 25.99
CA GLY A 404 -6.19 -10.60 25.87
C GLY A 404 -6.73 -9.91 24.60
N GLY A 405 -6.72 -8.60 24.63
CA GLY A 405 -7.15 -7.73 23.54
C GLY A 405 -8.66 -7.73 23.26
N GLU A 406 -9.03 -6.99 22.25
CA GLU A 406 -10.41 -6.73 21.84
C GLU A 406 -11.21 -8.02 21.55
N PHE A 407 -10.57 -9.04 20.98
CA PHE A 407 -11.24 -10.30 20.66
C PHE A 407 -11.79 -11.01 21.90
N GLU A 408 -11.02 -11.09 23.01
CA GLU A 408 -11.51 -11.70 24.25
C GLU A 408 -12.64 -10.86 24.87
N PHE A 409 -12.50 -9.54 24.83
CA PHE A 409 -13.55 -8.63 25.32
C PHE A 409 -14.86 -8.83 24.56
N GLU A 410 -14.86 -8.79 23.24
CA GLU A 410 -16.05 -8.98 22.40
C GLU A 410 -16.66 -10.38 22.57
N LEU A 411 -15.83 -11.42 22.68
CA LEU A 411 -16.31 -12.77 22.94
C LEU A 411 -17.04 -12.87 24.31
N LEU A 412 -16.44 -12.30 25.36
CA LEU A 412 -17.06 -12.31 26.69
C LEU A 412 -18.34 -11.47 26.71
N ARG A 413 -18.34 -10.32 26.08
CA ARG A 413 -19.53 -9.47 25.93
C ARG A 413 -20.66 -10.24 25.23
N ARG A 414 -20.36 -10.86 24.10
CA ARG A 414 -21.32 -11.63 23.32
C ARG A 414 -21.88 -12.84 24.09
N LEU A 415 -21.02 -13.59 24.77
CA LEU A 415 -21.46 -14.67 25.66
C LEU A 415 -22.38 -14.15 26.77
N GLY A 416 -22.04 -13.02 27.37
CA GLY A 416 -22.87 -12.38 28.40
C GLY A 416 -24.26 -12.06 27.85
N ASP A 417 -24.36 -11.46 26.68
CA ASP A 417 -25.62 -11.12 26.01
C ASP A 417 -26.47 -12.38 25.72
N LEU A 418 -25.86 -13.45 25.19
CA LEU A 418 -26.55 -14.71 24.91
C LEU A 418 -27.04 -15.39 26.19
N TYR A 419 -26.26 -15.42 27.26
CA TYR A 419 -26.71 -15.96 28.54
C TYR A 419 -27.91 -15.20 29.10
N VAL A 420 -27.93 -13.88 28.98
CA VAL A 420 -29.07 -13.07 29.37
C VAL A 420 -30.30 -13.37 28.50
N ALA A 421 -30.09 -13.53 27.18
CA ALA A 421 -31.19 -13.84 26.25
C ALA A 421 -31.87 -15.18 26.56
N VAL A 422 -31.12 -16.19 26.97
CA VAL A 422 -31.67 -17.52 27.38
C VAL A 422 -32.18 -17.56 28.83
N GLY A 423 -32.09 -16.44 29.58
CA GLY A 423 -32.55 -16.35 30.97
C GLY A 423 -31.52 -16.84 32.02
N ASP A 424 -30.30 -17.20 31.61
CA ASP A 424 -29.21 -17.56 32.55
C ASP A 424 -28.48 -16.30 33.04
N TYR A 425 -29.21 -15.50 33.81
CA TYR A 425 -28.69 -14.22 34.34
C TYR A 425 -27.45 -14.39 35.23
N ARG A 426 -27.29 -15.55 35.90
CA ARG A 426 -26.15 -15.80 36.77
C ARG A 426 -24.84 -15.90 35.96
N ASN A 427 -24.82 -16.70 34.92
CA ASN A 427 -23.68 -16.85 34.05
C ASN A 427 -23.46 -15.58 33.21
N GLY A 428 -24.53 -14.93 32.72
CA GLY A 428 -24.44 -13.67 32.00
C GLY A 428 -23.74 -12.57 32.81
N LEU A 429 -24.23 -12.28 34.03
CA LEU A 429 -23.62 -11.27 34.89
C LEU A 429 -22.17 -11.63 35.32
N ARG A 430 -21.88 -12.91 35.52
CA ARG A 430 -20.53 -13.35 35.83
C ARG A 430 -19.58 -13.07 34.68
N THR A 431 -20.00 -13.38 33.45
CA THR A 431 -19.20 -13.20 32.24
C THR A 431 -18.99 -11.70 31.93
N MET A 432 -20.03 -10.89 32.02
CA MET A 432 -19.94 -9.44 31.87
C MET A 432 -19.03 -8.79 32.93
N ARG A 433 -19.14 -9.25 34.18
CA ARG A 433 -18.22 -8.79 35.26
C ARG A 433 -16.78 -9.15 34.96
N GLN A 434 -16.52 -10.34 34.42
CA GLN A 434 -15.17 -10.75 33.99
C GLN A 434 -14.65 -9.80 32.90
N ALA A 435 -15.44 -9.50 31.86
CA ALA A 435 -15.07 -8.54 30.82
C ALA A 435 -14.73 -7.17 31.44
N ALA A 436 -15.62 -6.61 32.25
CA ALA A 436 -15.43 -5.30 32.89
C ALA A 436 -14.24 -5.24 33.86
N THR A 437 -13.82 -6.39 34.43
CA THR A 437 -12.67 -6.44 35.36
C THR A 437 -11.35 -6.49 34.64
N HIS A 438 -11.28 -7.20 33.49
CA HIS A 438 -10.05 -7.41 32.76
C HIS A 438 -9.79 -6.33 31.70
N PHE A 439 -10.84 -5.63 31.25
CA PHE A 439 -10.81 -4.63 30.19
C PHE A 439 -11.44 -3.31 30.67
N ARG A 440 -10.84 -2.71 31.73
CA ARG A 440 -11.41 -1.50 32.40
C ARG A 440 -11.41 -0.25 31.52
N ASP A 441 -10.57 -0.23 30.50
CA ASP A 441 -10.33 0.93 29.64
C ASP A 441 -11.01 0.81 28.26
N ASN A 442 -11.81 -0.24 28.05
CA ASN A 442 -12.60 -0.48 26.82
C ASN A 442 -14.08 -0.15 27.02
#